data_cdcf39167bd9972638e700ff45162ff0
#
_entry.id   cdcf39167bd9972638e700ff45162ff0
#
_cell.length_a   1.000
_cell.length_b   1.000
_cell.length_c   1.000
_cell.angle_alpha   90.00
_cell.angle_beta   90.00
_cell.angle_gamma   90.00
#
_symmetry.space_group_name_H-M   'P 1'
#
loop_
_entity.id
_entity.type
_entity.pdbx_description
1 polymer ?
#
loop_
_entity_poly.entity_id
_entity_poly.type
_entity_poly.pdbx_seq_one_letter_code
_entity_poly.pdbx_strand_id
1 'polypeptide(L)'
;MQITRTTDYGIRVLTHLAMLPPGTRLTAAELAGESHASVTFVAKILQRLVASRLVVSHRGFEGGFELGREPRTVSMLDIVTALEGPLCLNACLPGGPGCEDTTWCAARGVWARAQAALSSVLAAETLDRLVAASTRDRHRPPAPAPATLIPEPVADAQR
;
A
#
# COMPACT_ATOMS: atom_id res chain seq x y z
N MET A 1 11.01 -6.00 -4.87
CA MET A 1 9.92 -5.70 -3.91
C MET A 1 8.61 -6.13 -4.54
N GLN A 2 7.76 -6.77 -3.81
CA GLN A 2 6.41 -7.12 -4.24
C GLN A 2 5.44 -6.47 -3.26
N ILE A 3 4.53 -5.63 -3.76
CA ILE A 3 3.43 -5.11 -2.95
C ILE A 3 2.49 -6.28 -2.66
N THR A 4 2.29 -6.57 -1.37
CA THR A 4 1.54 -7.75 -0.95
C THR A 4 0.08 -7.40 -0.66
N ARG A 5 -0.76 -8.44 -0.47
CA ARG A 5 -2.14 -8.24 0.01
C ARG A 5 -2.20 -7.50 1.34
N THR A 6 -1.15 -7.56 2.16
CA THR A 6 -1.08 -6.81 3.42
C THR A 6 -1.20 -5.30 3.17
N THR A 7 -0.49 -4.79 2.16
CA THR A 7 -0.57 -3.38 1.78
C THR A 7 -1.94 -3.02 1.21
N ASP A 8 -2.53 -3.84 0.32
CA ASP A 8 -3.87 -3.58 -0.22
C ASP A 8 -4.92 -3.46 0.89
N TYR A 9 -4.92 -4.40 1.84
CA TYR A 9 -5.85 -4.36 2.97
C TYR A 9 -5.52 -3.22 3.95
N GLY A 10 -4.24 -2.88 4.15
CA GLY A 10 -3.84 -1.74 4.96
C GLY A 10 -4.34 -0.42 4.40
N ILE A 11 -4.27 -0.24 3.08
CA ILE A 11 -4.84 0.91 2.37
C ILE A 11 -6.36 0.98 2.58
N ARG A 12 -7.08 -0.13 2.43
CA ARG A 12 -8.54 -0.17 2.65
C ARG A 12 -8.90 0.22 4.07
N VAL A 13 -8.21 -0.34 5.07
CA VAL A 13 -8.41 -0.03 6.50
C VAL A 13 -8.19 1.47 6.75
N LEU A 14 -7.08 2.03 6.28
CA LEU A 14 -6.76 3.45 6.46
C LEU A 14 -7.74 4.36 5.72
N THR A 15 -8.12 4.00 4.49
CA THR A 15 -9.11 4.76 3.71
C THR A 15 -10.45 4.77 4.43
N HIS A 16 -10.88 3.63 5.00
CA HIS A 16 -12.13 3.56 5.75
C HIS A 16 -12.07 4.45 7.00
N LEU A 17 -11.02 4.36 7.81
CA LEU A 17 -10.83 5.23 8.97
C LEU A 17 -10.79 6.73 8.58
N ALA A 18 -10.17 7.06 7.46
CA ALA A 18 -10.07 8.44 6.98
C ALA A 18 -11.41 9.02 6.43
N MET A 19 -12.37 8.17 6.10
CA MET A 19 -13.73 8.58 5.69
C MET A 19 -14.63 8.94 6.88
N LEU A 20 -14.25 8.56 8.10
CA LEU A 20 -15.00 8.80 9.31
C LEU A 20 -14.67 10.15 9.94
N PRO A 21 -15.57 10.73 10.74
CA PRO A 21 -15.25 11.92 11.51
C PRO A 21 -14.00 11.71 12.39
N PRO A 22 -13.15 12.72 12.56
CA PRO A 22 -11.98 12.65 13.43
C PRO A 22 -12.35 12.16 14.84
N GLY A 23 -11.53 11.28 15.41
CA GLY A 23 -11.77 10.68 16.72
C GLY A 23 -12.73 9.49 16.72
N THR A 24 -13.30 9.12 15.58
CA THR A 24 -14.13 7.91 15.49
C THR A 24 -13.25 6.68 15.62
N ARG A 25 -13.68 5.74 16.47
CA ARG A 25 -12.97 4.50 16.76
C ARG A 25 -13.74 3.32 16.23
N LEU A 26 -13.04 2.39 15.58
CA LEU A 26 -13.58 1.11 15.15
C LEU A 26 -12.76 -0.03 15.74
N THR A 27 -13.44 -1.11 16.05
CA THR A 27 -12.81 -2.37 16.46
C THR A 27 -12.15 -3.07 15.28
N ALA A 28 -11.25 -4.01 15.55
CA ALA A 28 -10.66 -4.85 14.49
C ALA A 28 -11.72 -5.69 13.76
N ALA A 29 -12.82 -6.05 14.41
CA ALA A 29 -13.90 -6.81 13.81
C ALA A 29 -14.70 -5.96 12.80
N GLU A 30 -15.03 -4.71 13.14
CA GLU A 30 -15.70 -3.77 12.23
C GLU A 30 -14.81 -3.47 11.01
N LEU A 31 -13.53 -3.15 11.23
CA LEU A 31 -12.57 -2.91 10.13
C LEU A 31 -12.38 -4.14 9.24
N ALA A 32 -12.45 -5.34 9.80
CA ALA A 32 -12.38 -6.59 9.04
C ALA A 32 -13.62 -6.79 8.15
N GLY A 33 -14.80 -6.48 8.66
CA GLY A 33 -16.05 -6.50 7.89
C GLY A 33 -16.00 -5.54 6.70
N GLU A 34 -15.62 -4.29 6.92
CA GLU A 34 -15.50 -3.25 5.89
C GLU A 34 -14.42 -3.57 4.83
N SER A 35 -13.36 -4.26 5.26
CA SER A 35 -12.26 -4.64 4.36
C SER A 35 -12.48 -5.98 3.66
N HIS A 36 -13.54 -6.73 4.00
CA HIS A 36 -13.79 -8.10 3.55
C HIS A 36 -12.60 -9.05 3.82
N ALA A 37 -12.04 -8.97 5.04
CA ALA A 37 -10.89 -9.75 5.48
C ALA A 37 -11.15 -10.45 6.82
N SER A 38 -10.31 -11.42 7.18
CA SER A 38 -10.41 -12.03 8.51
C SER A 38 -9.94 -11.07 9.60
N VAL A 39 -10.60 -11.11 10.77
CA VAL A 39 -10.25 -10.28 11.93
C VAL A 39 -8.78 -10.48 12.33
N THR A 40 -8.30 -11.71 12.33
CA THR A 40 -6.90 -12.02 12.66
C THR A 40 -5.90 -11.37 11.70
N PHE A 41 -6.24 -11.32 10.41
CA PHE A 41 -5.38 -10.70 9.42
C PHE A 41 -5.37 -9.17 9.57
N VAL A 42 -6.55 -8.56 9.75
CA VAL A 42 -6.67 -7.11 9.99
C VAL A 42 -5.97 -6.71 11.29
N ALA A 43 -6.07 -7.52 12.36
CA ALA A 43 -5.35 -7.25 13.61
C ALA A 43 -3.82 -7.19 13.42
N LYS A 44 -3.24 -8.06 12.58
CA LYS A 44 -1.79 -8.02 12.25
C LYS A 44 -1.42 -6.76 11.47
N ILE A 45 -2.28 -6.32 10.55
CA ILE A 45 -2.10 -5.06 9.82
C ILE A 45 -2.14 -3.88 10.78
N LEU A 46 -3.15 -3.81 11.64
CA LEU A 46 -3.32 -2.75 12.63
C LEU A 46 -2.12 -2.63 13.57
N GLN A 47 -1.51 -3.75 13.99
CA GLN A 47 -0.29 -3.73 14.80
C GLN A 47 0.87 -2.98 14.09
N ARG A 48 1.07 -3.22 12.79
CA ARG A 48 2.10 -2.52 12.01
C ARG A 48 1.77 -1.04 11.83
N LEU A 49 0.50 -0.72 11.57
CA LEU A 49 0.03 0.66 11.44
C LEU A 49 0.13 1.44 12.76
N VAL A 50 -0.10 0.80 13.90
CA VAL A 50 0.11 1.40 15.22
C VAL A 50 1.60 1.63 15.48
N ALA A 51 2.46 0.65 15.16
CA ALA A 51 3.91 0.79 15.32
C ALA A 51 4.48 1.96 14.49
N SER A 52 3.91 2.24 13.32
CA SER A 52 4.27 3.37 12.45
C SER A 52 3.52 4.69 12.78
N ARG A 53 2.68 4.70 13.80
CA ARG A 53 1.84 5.83 14.21
C ARG A 53 0.86 6.33 13.14
N LEU A 54 0.53 5.51 12.16
CA LEU A 54 -0.53 5.79 11.21
C LEU A 54 -1.91 5.55 11.81
N VAL A 55 -1.98 4.69 12.83
CA VAL A 55 -3.19 4.37 13.60
C VAL A 55 -2.86 4.47 15.09
N VAL A 56 -3.81 4.91 15.88
CA VAL A 56 -3.76 4.90 17.35
C VAL A 56 -4.71 3.83 17.87
N SER A 57 -4.26 3.02 18.84
CA SER A 57 -5.09 2.03 19.53
C SER A 57 -5.51 2.52 20.90
N HIS A 58 -6.79 2.38 21.22
CA HIS A 58 -7.37 2.69 22.53
C HIS A 58 -7.84 1.41 23.22
N ARG A 59 -7.56 1.29 24.52
CA ARG A 59 -7.98 0.15 25.35
C ARG A 59 -9.28 0.47 26.06
N GLY A 60 -10.01 -0.57 26.50
CA GLY A 60 -11.22 -0.45 27.30
C GLY A 60 -12.50 -0.72 26.54
N PHE A 61 -13.65 -0.52 27.17
CA PHE A 61 -14.97 -0.82 26.62
C PHE A 61 -15.30 0.02 25.36
N GLU A 62 -14.90 1.28 25.34
CA GLU A 62 -14.98 2.17 24.18
C GLU A 62 -13.65 2.20 23.39
N GLY A 63 -12.87 1.15 23.49
CA GLY A 63 -11.60 1.01 22.81
C GLY A 63 -11.78 0.76 21.32
N GLY A 64 -10.67 0.79 20.60
CA GLY A 64 -10.67 0.57 19.14
C GLY A 64 -9.46 1.23 18.50
N PHE A 65 -9.56 1.44 17.22
CA PHE A 65 -8.53 2.03 16.38
C PHE A 65 -9.06 3.29 15.72
N GLU A 66 -8.27 4.34 15.75
CA GLU A 66 -8.55 5.59 15.04
C GLU A 66 -7.35 6.01 14.19
N LEU A 67 -7.57 6.90 13.23
CA LEU A 67 -6.49 7.42 12.41
C LEU A 67 -5.54 8.27 13.28
N GLY A 68 -4.24 7.99 13.21
CA GLY A 68 -3.23 8.64 14.06
C GLY A 68 -2.68 9.95 13.50
N ARG A 69 -2.96 10.26 12.23
CA ARG A 69 -2.46 11.46 11.54
C ARG A 69 -3.53 12.01 10.60
N GLU A 70 -3.46 13.30 10.29
CA GLU A 70 -4.35 13.90 9.28
C GLU A 70 -4.19 13.21 7.91
N PRO A 71 -5.28 12.82 7.22
CA PRO A 71 -5.22 12.10 5.94
C PRO A 71 -4.32 12.75 4.89
N ARG A 72 -4.30 14.09 4.79
CA ARG A 72 -3.45 14.83 3.87
C ARG A 72 -1.95 14.72 4.15
N THR A 73 -1.57 14.28 5.35
CA THR A 73 -0.15 14.13 5.76
C THR A 73 0.34 12.69 5.68
N VAL A 74 -0.51 11.77 5.28
CA VAL A 74 -0.19 10.35 5.11
C VAL A 74 -0.09 10.04 3.63
N SER A 75 1.11 9.74 3.14
CA SER A 75 1.32 9.35 1.75
C SER A 75 1.19 7.84 1.55
N MET A 76 0.96 7.43 0.30
CA MET A 76 1.05 6.02 -0.10
C MET A 76 2.43 5.43 0.22
N LEU A 77 3.50 6.23 0.12
CA LEU A 77 4.85 5.80 0.48
C LEU A 77 4.96 5.48 1.97
N ASP A 78 4.35 6.30 2.86
CA ASP A 78 4.29 6.03 4.30
C ASP A 78 3.60 4.70 4.58
N ILE A 79 2.46 4.45 3.92
CA ILE A 79 1.68 3.22 4.09
C ILE A 79 2.47 2.00 3.64
N VAL A 80 3.05 2.05 2.44
CA VAL A 80 3.88 0.95 1.90
C VAL A 80 5.07 0.70 2.82
N THR A 81 5.77 1.74 3.25
CA THR A 81 6.93 1.61 4.14
C THR A 81 6.56 1.02 5.50
N ALA A 82 5.41 1.40 6.06
CA ALA A 82 4.90 0.85 7.31
C ALA A 82 4.59 -0.65 7.24
N LEU A 83 4.09 -1.11 6.09
CA LEU A 83 3.59 -2.47 5.93
C LEU A 83 4.60 -3.44 5.28
N GLU A 84 5.44 -2.97 4.39
CA GLU A 84 6.40 -3.81 3.66
C GLU A 84 7.86 -3.52 4.03
N GLY A 85 8.11 -2.44 4.75
CA GLY A 85 9.45 -1.93 4.98
C GLY A 85 9.92 -0.96 3.88
N PRO A 86 11.19 -0.56 3.91
CA PRO A 86 11.75 0.40 2.96
C PRO A 86 11.56 -0.04 1.51
N LEU A 87 11.20 0.90 0.64
CA LEU A 87 11.10 0.64 -0.78
C LEU A 87 12.46 0.24 -1.34
N CYS A 88 12.55 -0.96 -1.89
CA CYS A 88 13.78 -1.48 -2.47
C CYS A 88 13.48 -2.31 -3.72
N LEU A 89 13.81 -1.79 -4.90
CA LEU A 89 13.60 -2.50 -6.16
C LEU A 89 14.70 -3.52 -6.44
N ASN A 90 15.93 -3.29 -5.93
CA ASN A 90 17.04 -4.20 -6.15
C ASN A 90 18.01 -4.18 -4.97
N ALA A 91 18.71 -5.28 -4.73
CA ALA A 91 19.64 -5.47 -3.63
C ALA A 91 20.73 -4.39 -3.53
N CYS A 92 21.16 -3.81 -4.65
CA CYS A 92 22.19 -2.77 -4.72
C CYS A 92 21.71 -1.35 -4.37
N LEU A 93 20.41 -1.16 -4.04
CA LEU A 93 19.84 0.14 -3.73
C LEU A 93 19.67 0.33 -2.22
N PRO A 94 19.52 1.60 -1.74
CA PRO A 94 19.18 1.86 -0.35
C PRO A 94 17.92 1.07 0.08
N GLY A 95 17.99 0.45 1.26
CA GLY A 95 16.97 -0.45 1.77
C GLY A 95 17.13 -1.91 1.36
N GLY A 96 18.07 -2.22 0.47
CA GLY A 96 18.42 -3.59 0.07
C GLY A 96 19.54 -4.20 0.91
N PRO A 97 19.75 -5.52 0.81
CA PRO A 97 20.77 -6.26 1.56
C PRO A 97 22.21 -5.95 1.13
N GLY A 98 22.41 -5.21 0.05
CA GLY A 98 23.72 -4.93 -0.54
C GLY A 98 24.01 -5.82 -1.77
N CYS A 99 25.00 -5.38 -2.55
CA CYS A 99 25.49 -6.10 -3.73
C CYS A 99 26.98 -5.82 -3.88
N GLU A 100 27.78 -6.83 -4.17
CA GLU A 100 29.23 -6.71 -4.32
C GLU A 100 29.62 -5.90 -5.57
N ASP A 101 28.79 -5.93 -6.61
CA ASP A 101 29.04 -5.34 -7.92
C ASP A 101 28.57 -3.89 -8.07
N THR A 102 28.33 -3.17 -6.97
CA THR A 102 27.75 -1.82 -7.01
C THR A 102 28.60 -0.77 -7.72
N THR A 103 29.92 -0.98 -7.79
CA THR A 103 30.87 0.01 -8.33
C THR A 103 30.92 0.04 -9.86
N TRP A 104 30.64 -1.08 -10.53
CA TRP A 104 30.76 -1.20 -11.99
C TRP A 104 29.48 -1.65 -12.70
N CYS A 105 28.40 -1.92 -11.96
CA CYS A 105 27.14 -2.37 -12.53
C CYS A 105 26.43 -1.25 -13.31
N ALA A 106 26.41 -1.36 -14.63
CA ALA A 106 25.71 -0.39 -15.51
C ALA A 106 24.21 -0.29 -15.22
N ALA A 107 23.56 -1.37 -14.76
CA ALA A 107 22.13 -1.39 -14.46
C ALA A 107 21.79 -0.63 -13.16
N ARG A 108 22.73 -0.42 -12.24
CA ARG A 108 22.47 0.24 -10.96
C ARG A 108 21.85 1.62 -11.12
N GLY A 109 22.37 2.42 -12.06
CA GLY A 109 21.83 3.75 -12.34
C GLY A 109 20.37 3.73 -12.85
N VAL A 110 20.00 2.71 -13.62
CA VAL A 110 18.61 2.52 -14.10
C VAL A 110 17.71 2.19 -12.93
N TRP A 111 18.09 1.23 -12.09
CA TRP A 111 17.33 0.84 -10.89
C TRP A 111 17.15 2.00 -9.91
N ALA A 112 18.20 2.80 -9.70
CA ALA A 112 18.13 3.97 -8.83
C ALA A 112 17.09 4.99 -9.34
N ARG A 113 17.08 5.29 -10.65
CA ARG A 113 16.06 6.19 -11.24
C ARG A 113 14.65 5.61 -11.16
N ALA A 114 14.50 4.32 -11.42
CA ALA A 114 13.20 3.65 -11.32
C ALA A 114 12.66 3.70 -9.88
N GLN A 115 13.51 3.43 -8.87
CA GLN A 115 13.13 3.53 -7.46
C GLN A 115 12.75 4.96 -7.07
N ALA A 116 13.53 5.95 -7.50
CA ALA A 116 13.25 7.36 -7.24
C ALA A 116 11.91 7.79 -7.86
N ALA A 117 11.64 7.39 -9.11
CA ALA A 117 10.38 7.68 -9.79
C ALA A 117 9.19 7.04 -9.05
N LEU A 118 9.29 5.76 -8.67
CA LEU A 118 8.26 5.07 -7.89
C LEU A 118 8.03 5.74 -6.54
N SER A 119 9.11 6.08 -5.81
CA SER A 119 9.01 6.78 -4.53
C SER A 119 8.32 8.13 -4.67
N SER A 120 8.63 8.87 -5.73
CA SER A 120 8.01 10.18 -6.02
C SER A 120 6.50 10.04 -6.27
N VAL A 121 6.09 9.06 -7.07
CA VAL A 121 4.66 8.79 -7.33
C VAL A 121 3.93 8.43 -6.04
N LEU A 122 4.48 7.50 -5.25
CA LEU A 122 3.85 7.07 -4.00
C LEU A 122 3.83 8.19 -2.94
N ALA A 123 4.83 9.07 -2.91
CA ALA A 123 4.88 10.20 -1.99
C ALA A 123 3.88 11.32 -2.36
N ALA A 124 3.58 11.47 -3.64
CA ALA A 124 2.65 12.49 -4.13
C ALA A 124 1.17 12.13 -3.87
N GLU A 125 0.87 10.85 -3.72
CA GLU A 125 -0.48 10.36 -3.46
C GLU A 125 -0.74 10.26 -1.95
N THR A 126 -1.68 11.06 -1.45
CA THR A 126 -2.04 11.13 -0.02
C THR A 126 -3.35 10.41 0.27
N LEU A 127 -3.56 10.05 1.52
CA LEU A 127 -4.74 9.30 1.95
C LEU A 127 -6.06 10.04 1.69
N ASP A 128 -6.08 11.37 1.81
CA ASP A 128 -7.25 12.18 1.46
C ASP A 128 -7.59 12.10 -0.04
N ARG A 129 -6.57 12.04 -0.92
CA ARG A 129 -6.77 11.84 -2.37
C ARG A 129 -7.32 10.44 -2.66
N LEU A 130 -6.84 9.41 -1.94
CA LEU A 130 -7.39 8.05 -2.05
C LEU A 130 -8.84 8.00 -1.61
N VAL A 131 -9.21 8.68 -0.51
CA VAL A 131 -10.60 8.82 -0.07
C VAL A 131 -11.44 9.48 -1.15
N ALA A 132 -10.98 10.61 -1.71
CA ALA A 132 -11.69 11.33 -2.76
C ALA A 132 -11.83 10.49 -4.06
N ALA A 133 -10.88 9.64 -4.38
CA ALA A 133 -10.98 8.69 -5.50
C ALA A 133 -12.00 7.58 -5.21
N SER A 134 -11.95 6.99 -4.01
CA SER A 134 -12.86 5.91 -3.60
C SER A 134 -14.33 6.32 -3.60
N THR A 135 -14.63 7.56 -3.23
CA THR A 135 -16.00 8.10 -3.26
C THR A 135 -16.51 8.33 -4.69
N ARG A 136 -15.62 8.69 -5.61
CA ARG A 136 -15.95 8.85 -7.04
C ARG A 136 -16.19 7.52 -7.74
N ASP A 137 -15.37 6.50 -7.45
CA ASP A 137 -15.44 5.18 -8.11
C ASP A 137 -16.63 4.33 -7.64
N ARG A 138 -17.20 4.58 -6.45
CA ARG A 138 -18.46 3.91 -6.02
C ARG A 138 -19.64 4.21 -6.94
N HIS A 139 -19.57 5.26 -7.75
CA HIS A 139 -20.60 5.64 -8.72
C HIS A 139 -20.21 5.33 -10.18
N ARG A 140 -19.04 4.70 -10.40
CA ARG A 140 -18.58 4.33 -11.73
C ARG A 140 -19.00 2.90 -12.06
N PRO A 141 -19.61 2.64 -13.24
CA PRO A 141 -19.84 1.29 -13.70
C PRO A 141 -18.50 0.53 -13.80
N PRO A 142 -18.50 -0.79 -13.54
CA PRO A 142 -17.29 -1.59 -13.62
C PRO A 142 -16.64 -1.42 -14.99
N ALA A 143 -15.33 -1.16 -15.00
CA ALA A 143 -14.56 -1.09 -16.25
C ALA A 143 -14.70 -2.42 -16.99
N PRO A 144 -14.82 -2.41 -18.35
CA PRO A 144 -14.79 -3.64 -19.11
C PRO A 144 -13.51 -4.41 -18.77
N ALA A 145 -13.65 -5.74 -18.62
CA ALA A 145 -12.50 -6.60 -18.34
C ALA A 145 -11.39 -6.31 -19.37
N PRO A 146 -10.11 -6.21 -18.95
CA PRO A 146 -9.02 -6.01 -19.88
C PRO A 146 -9.09 -7.11 -20.93
N ALA A 147 -9.06 -6.72 -22.22
CA ALA A 147 -8.98 -7.68 -23.31
C ALA A 147 -7.79 -8.59 -23.00
N THR A 148 -8.07 -9.88 -22.88
CA THR A 148 -7.03 -10.90 -22.67
C THR A 148 -6.12 -10.82 -23.89
N LEU A 149 -4.93 -10.24 -23.72
CA LEU A 149 -3.87 -10.33 -24.70
C LEU A 149 -3.47 -11.81 -24.76
N ILE A 150 -4.14 -12.58 -25.62
CA ILE A 150 -3.70 -13.92 -25.96
C ILE A 150 -2.42 -13.66 -26.78
N PRO A 151 -1.23 -14.08 -26.29
CA PRO A 151 -0.03 -13.97 -27.14
C PRO A 151 -0.26 -14.82 -28.37
N GLU A 152 -0.10 -14.22 -29.54
CA GLU A 152 -0.12 -14.98 -30.80
C GLU A 152 0.91 -16.12 -30.69
N PRO A 153 0.58 -17.34 -31.16
CA PRO A 153 1.51 -18.44 -31.17
C PRO A 153 2.73 -18.02 -32.00
N VAL A 154 3.91 -18.06 -31.35
CA VAL A 154 5.18 -17.86 -32.01
C VAL A 154 5.25 -18.94 -33.12
N ALA A 155 5.20 -18.53 -34.38
CA ALA A 155 5.37 -19.43 -35.51
C ALA A 155 6.73 -20.12 -35.36
N ASP A 156 6.67 -21.43 -35.25
CA ASP A 156 7.83 -22.32 -35.17
C ASP A 156 8.70 -22.11 -36.44
N ALA A 157 9.82 -21.42 -36.30
CA ALA A 157 10.80 -21.27 -37.34
C ALA A 157 11.61 -22.57 -37.43
N GLN A 158 11.01 -23.58 -38.03
CA GLN A 158 11.77 -24.72 -38.56
C GLN A 158 12.44 -24.32 -39.88
N ARG A 159 13.77 -24.09 -39.81
CA ARG A 159 14.76 -24.58 -40.81
C ARG A 159 16.17 -24.29 -40.33
#